data_d4baa7579640f811553c0fffa6930235
#
_entry.id   d4baa7579640f811553c0fffa6930235
#
_cell.length_a   1.000
_cell.length_b   1.000
_cell.length_c   1.000
_cell.angle_alpha   90.00
_cell.angle_beta   90.00
_cell.angle_gamma   90.00
#
_symmetry.space_group_name_H-M   'P 1'
#
loop_
_entity.id
_entity.type
_entity.pdbx_description
1 polymer ?
#
loop_
_entity_poly.entity_id
_entity_poly.type
_entity_poly.pdbx_seq_one_letter_code
_entity_poly.pdbx_strand_id
1 'polypeptide(L)'
;MAIPNSTARSSQSLLCSIVALLIASGCSSDAPSPAAGGAPGSAGSSSAGAPASAGASNTSGGAGNVAGAAPAGAGASSTPGGAGNVAGGASGGAPAAAGAGGSGGQVTSGGTYNPDFVEFYGADCTVGEAKQADNAKLPDLFASFDGTRMSKKSDWRCRRAELKKGVETFIHGAKPGPPEKVTGTVSATSISVHVEHMGKSIDFKVAVSLPPSPTGAVPAIIGLGGGSLDKSIVSGEGVASINYDNNALASETSRSGLFTTIYGTTGASAQIGWAWGVSRIIDVLISEKAAGRNDIIDPTGIGITGCSRLGKGAFTIGAFDERIALGIPQESGTGGVSALRVVNTAPMGPNGKPAQSIDSAWTEAQGWFGTVFADYKSKVNVMPVDTHSLVAMYAPRGLLVLDNSRIGELCATCQHAASAAGALVYKALGVEKNIEYNGGNPSDPHNHCTFYAATQGEPLKRAIRAFLTKKAAPDGRIAPQPAGTADLTTWIDWEAPTLQ
;
A
#
# COMPACT_ATOMS: atom_id res chain seq x y z
N MET A 1 33.75 -45.26 50.92
CA MET A 1 34.20 -44.39 52.02
C MET A 1 33.44 -43.10 51.80
N ALA A 2 32.38 -43.00 52.44
CA ALA A 2 31.99 -42.16 53.58
C ALA A 2 31.52 -40.75 53.10
N ILE A 3 30.23 -40.63 53.12
CA ILE A 3 29.42 -39.40 53.36
C ILE A 3 29.62 -38.96 54.81
N PRO A 4 29.48 -37.71 55.24
CA PRO A 4 28.15 -37.18 55.62
C PRO A 4 27.96 -35.70 55.32
N ASN A 5 26.74 -35.27 54.93
CA ASN A 5 25.55 -34.91 55.72
C ASN A 5 25.66 -33.71 56.66
N SER A 6 24.79 -32.83 56.51
CA SER A 6 23.72 -32.18 57.31
C SER A 6 23.97 -30.69 57.55
N THR A 7 23.05 -29.79 57.69
CA THR A 7 21.65 -29.64 58.08
C THR A 7 21.28 -28.18 57.82
N ALA A 8 20.21 -27.79 57.25
CA ALA A 8 18.85 -27.55 57.69
C ALA A 8 18.63 -26.45 58.76
N ARG A 9 17.57 -25.68 58.51
CA ARG A 9 16.74 -24.79 59.35
C ARG A 9 17.01 -23.30 59.20
N SER A 10 16.03 -22.42 59.22
CA SER A 10 14.55 -22.45 59.28
C SER A 10 14.05 -21.02 59.25
N SER A 11 12.93 -20.81 58.55
CA SER A 11 11.73 -20.05 58.92
C SER A 11 11.82 -18.83 59.84
N GLN A 12 11.14 -17.77 59.45
CA GLN A 12 9.97 -17.11 60.08
C GLN A 12 9.73 -15.79 59.37
N SER A 13 8.68 -15.58 58.63
CA SER A 13 7.32 -15.12 58.98
C SER A 13 7.29 -14.02 60.06
N LEU A 14 6.92 -12.81 59.69
CA LEU A 14 6.08 -11.98 60.54
C LEU A 14 5.17 -11.07 59.68
N LEU A 15 3.90 -11.35 59.78
CA LEU A 15 2.75 -10.51 59.59
C LEU A 15 2.75 -9.32 60.54
N CYS A 16 2.13 -8.23 60.15
CA CYS A 16 1.18 -7.37 60.92
C CYS A 16 0.93 -6.13 60.08
N SER A 17 -0.16 -5.71 59.78
CA SER A 17 -1.57 -5.64 60.17
C SER A 17 -2.08 -4.26 59.80
N ILE A 18 -3.10 -4.24 59.02
CA ILE A 18 -4.30 -3.43 58.95
C ILE A 18 -4.45 -2.36 60.03
N VAL A 19 -4.75 -1.11 59.61
CA VAL A 19 -5.75 -0.27 60.25
C VAL A 19 -6.54 0.53 59.17
N ALA A 20 -7.79 0.16 59.01
CA ALA A 20 -8.84 0.96 58.42
C ALA A 20 -9.39 1.91 59.47
N LEU A 21 -9.68 3.15 59.10
CA LEU A 21 -10.60 3.98 59.85
C LEU A 21 -11.53 4.74 58.87
N LEU A 22 -12.75 4.28 58.88
CA LEU A 22 -13.95 4.96 58.41
C LEU A 22 -14.30 6.10 59.39
N ILE A 23 -14.64 7.29 58.87
CA ILE A 23 -15.72 8.13 59.44
C ILE A 23 -16.47 8.76 58.28
N ALA A 24 -17.76 8.48 58.28
CA ALA A 24 -18.81 9.01 57.43
C ALA A 24 -19.45 10.25 58.10
N SER A 25 -20.27 10.94 57.35
CA SER A 25 -21.31 11.94 57.66
C SER A 25 -21.05 13.26 56.92
N GLY A 26 -21.96 13.83 56.22
CA GLY A 26 -23.38 13.62 55.93
C GLY A 26 -23.90 14.79 55.10
N CYS A 27 -24.91 14.54 54.32
CA CYS A 27 -26.10 15.37 53.93
C CYS A 27 -25.98 16.89 53.96
N SER A 28 -26.43 17.64 52.97
CA SER A 28 -27.76 17.74 52.33
C SER A 28 -27.78 18.87 51.31
N SER A 29 -28.48 18.65 50.22
CA SER A 29 -29.56 19.45 49.57
C SER A 29 -29.41 20.97 49.50
N ASP A 30 -29.51 21.55 48.33
CA ASP A 30 -30.75 22.15 47.77
C ASP A 30 -30.42 22.99 46.54
N ALA A 31 -31.12 22.77 45.47
CA ALA A 31 -31.34 23.74 44.41
C ALA A 31 -32.35 24.80 44.89
N PRO A 32 -32.41 26.00 44.33
CA PRO A 32 -33.37 26.21 43.22
C PRO A 32 -32.94 27.22 42.12
N SER A 33 -33.46 27.04 40.95
CA SER A 33 -33.88 28.10 40.03
C SER A 33 -35.18 28.73 40.61
N PRO A 34 -35.67 29.93 40.23
CA PRO A 34 -35.80 30.47 38.86
C PRO A 34 -35.84 32.00 38.71
N ALA A 35 -36.21 32.42 37.47
CA ALA A 35 -36.91 33.64 37.02
C ALA A 35 -36.07 34.89 36.70
N ALA A 36 -36.05 35.29 35.48
CA ALA A 36 -37.02 36.00 34.62
C ALA A 36 -36.99 37.53 34.78
N GLY A 37 -36.96 38.22 33.66
CA GLY A 37 -37.27 39.62 33.45
C GLY A 37 -36.11 40.44 32.90
N GLY A 38 -36.18 41.12 31.79
CA GLY A 38 -37.09 41.77 30.97
C GLY A 38 -36.38 42.45 29.82
N ALA A 39 -36.96 42.44 28.67
CA ALA A 39 -36.69 43.38 27.58
C ALA A 39 -37.38 44.72 27.92
N PRO A 40 -37.20 45.83 27.21
CA PRO A 40 -37.39 45.97 25.77
C PRO A 40 -36.58 47.09 25.07
N GLY A 41 -36.78 47.16 23.74
CA GLY A 41 -36.70 48.39 22.96
C GLY A 41 -35.66 48.37 21.87
N SER A 42 -35.95 48.19 20.72
CA SER A 42 -36.75 48.75 19.61
C SER A 42 -35.90 49.46 18.56
N ALA A 43 -36.19 49.09 17.34
CA ALA A 43 -36.30 49.86 16.09
C ALA A 43 -35.02 50.07 15.29
N GLY A 44 -35.05 49.68 14.06
CA GLY A 44 -35.57 50.09 12.83
C GLY A 44 -34.82 49.46 11.67
N SER A 45 -35.48 48.75 10.80
CA SER A 45 -35.95 49.07 9.44
C SER A 45 -34.82 49.49 8.50
N SER A 46 -34.66 48.94 7.31
CA SER A 46 -35.52 48.61 6.21
C SER A 46 -34.65 47.94 5.11
N SER A 47 -35.08 46.92 4.53
CA SER A 47 -35.84 46.68 3.30
C SER A 47 -35.03 46.43 2.04
N ALA A 48 -35.40 45.36 1.45
CA ALA A 48 -35.72 45.05 0.03
C ALA A 48 -34.54 44.70 -0.86
N GLY A 49 -34.60 43.72 -1.72
CA GLY A 49 -35.67 42.94 -2.25
C GLY A 49 -35.12 41.88 -3.20
N ALA A 50 -35.78 40.75 -3.24
CA ALA A 50 -35.65 39.77 -4.34
C ALA A 50 -36.45 40.29 -5.56
N PRO A 51 -36.27 39.69 -6.73
CA PRO A 51 -37.29 38.76 -7.12
C PRO A 51 -36.81 37.48 -7.82
N ALA A 52 -37.58 36.43 -7.61
CA ALA A 52 -37.69 35.21 -8.39
C ALA A 52 -38.57 35.43 -9.62
N SER A 53 -38.37 34.56 -10.64
CA SER A 53 -39.40 34.00 -11.55
C SER A 53 -38.70 33.01 -12.45
N ALA A 54 -38.94 31.72 -12.49
CA ALA A 54 -40.16 30.97 -12.83
C ALA A 54 -40.57 31.11 -14.28
N GLY A 55 -40.69 29.95 -14.97
CA GLY A 55 -41.35 29.75 -16.25
C GLY A 55 -40.69 28.64 -17.02
N ALA A 56 -41.01 27.51 -16.99
CA ALA A 56 -41.96 26.45 -17.33
C ALA A 56 -42.42 26.51 -18.82
N SER A 57 -42.31 25.31 -19.38
CA SER A 57 -43.25 24.54 -20.19
C SER A 57 -43.08 24.46 -21.68
N ASN A 58 -42.96 23.19 -22.11
CA ASN A 58 -43.74 22.43 -23.13
C ASN A 58 -43.75 22.97 -24.55
N THR A 59 -43.60 22.17 -25.58
CA THR A 59 -44.42 21.03 -26.02
C THR A 59 -43.86 20.42 -27.30
N SER A 60 -43.79 19.09 -27.33
CA SER A 60 -44.45 18.14 -28.25
C SER A 60 -44.30 18.22 -29.75
N GLY A 61 -44.06 17.07 -30.31
CA GLY A 61 -44.59 16.58 -31.61
C GLY A 61 -43.49 16.45 -32.67
N GLY A 62 -43.32 15.39 -33.35
CA GLY A 62 -44.15 14.40 -33.85
C GLY A 62 -43.39 13.35 -34.66
N ALA A 63 -43.97 12.24 -34.82
CA ALA A 63 -43.53 11.00 -35.43
C ALA A 63 -43.23 11.09 -36.95
N GLY A 64 -42.42 10.16 -37.42
CA GLY A 64 -42.25 9.86 -38.82
C GLY A 64 -41.45 8.59 -39.05
N ASN A 65 -42.13 7.45 -39.03
CA ASN A 65 -41.66 6.20 -39.61
C ASN A 65 -41.46 6.34 -41.10
N VAL A 66 -40.45 5.69 -41.71
CA VAL A 66 -40.65 4.80 -42.88
C VAL A 66 -39.51 3.77 -42.93
N ALA A 67 -39.90 2.54 -43.15
CA ALA A 67 -39.13 1.33 -43.38
C ALA A 67 -38.55 1.25 -44.80
N GLY A 68 -37.54 0.42 -44.98
CA GLY A 68 -37.09 -0.05 -46.31
C GLY A 68 -35.85 -0.91 -46.20
N ALA A 69 -36.00 -2.18 -45.97
CA ALA A 69 -35.73 -3.35 -46.78
C ALA A 69 -34.32 -3.55 -47.32
N ALA A 70 -33.75 -4.67 -46.92
CA ALA A 70 -32.59 -5.36 -47.52
C ALA A 70 -32.98 -5.93 -48.93
N PRO A 71 -32.01 -6.34 -49.73
CA PRO A 71 -31.92 -7.77 -49.97
C PRO A 71 -30.52 -8.40 -49.98
N ALA A 72 -30.58 -9.72 -49.82
CA ALA A 72 -29.52 -10.68 -49.79
C ALA A 72 -29.00 -11.09 -51.17
N GLY A 73 -27.85 -11.76 -51.19
CA GLY A 73 -27.31 -12.51 -52.34
C GLY A 73 -25.91 -13.02 -52.00
N ALA A 74 -25.71 -14.11 -51.69
CA ALA A 74 -25.40 -15.52 -51.89
C ALA A 74 -24.36 -15.77 -53.00
N GLY A 75 -23.45 -16.70 -52.73
CA GLY A 75 -22.63 -17.48 -53.68
C GLY A 75 -21.18 -17.63 -53.26
N ALA A 76 -20.74 -18.63 -52.63
CA ALA A 76 -20.41 -20.03 -52.90
C ALA A 76 -19.02 -20.24 -53.59
N SER A 77 -18.18 -20.90 -52.84
CA SER A 77 -17.30 -22.05 -53.10
C SER A 77 -16.20 -21.99 -54.19
N SER A 78 -14.98 -22.34 -53.86
CA SER A 78 -14.30 -23.60 -54.18
C SER A 78 -12.80 -23.60 -53.86
N THR A 79 -12.38 -24.62 -53.13
CA THR A 79 -11.03 -25.20 -53.13
C THR A 79 -10.91 -26.16 -54.32
N PRO A 80 -9.73 -26.77 -54.71
CA PRO A 80 -8.51 -27.09 -53.96
C PRO A 80 -7.19 -27.08 -54.77
N GLY A 81 -6.04 -27.34 -54.06
CA GLY A 81 -5.04 -28.26 -54.54
C GLY A 81 -3.72 -27.70 -55.00
N GLY A 82 -2.63 -28.29 -54.47
CA GLY A 82 -1.38 -28.41 -55.17
C GLY A 82 -0.10 -28.26 -54.32
N ALA A 83 0.47 -29.38 -53.94
CA ALA A 83 1.77 -29.54 -53.29
C ALA A 83 2.94 -29.16 -54.24
N GLY A 84 4.06 -28.70 -53.64
CA GLY A 84 5.31 -28.56 -54.32
C GLY A 84 6.47 -28.25 -53.37
N ASN A 85 7.18 -29.22 -52.92
CA ASN A 85 8.50 -29.11 -52.31
C ASN A 85 9.55 -28.60 -53.28
N VAL A 86 10.36 -27.60 -52.89
CA VAL A 86 11.77 -27.53 -53.27
C VAL A 86 12.60 -26.94 -52.14
N ALA A 87 13.64 -27.66 -51.75
CA ALA A 87 14.69 -27.24 -50.83
C ALA A 87 15.61 -26.16 -51.47
N GLY A 88 16.07 -25.22 -50.66
CA GLY A 88 17.13 -24.31 -51.05
C GLY A 88 17.61 -23.51 -49.85
N GLY A 89 18.75 -23.89 -49.27
CA GLY A 89 19.34 -23.19 -48.14
C GLY A 89 19.93 -21.84 -48.50
N ALA A 90 19.80 -20.88 -47.63
CA ALA A 90 20.73 -19.75 -47.50
C ALA A 90 20.76 -19.28 -46.03
N SER A 91 21.93 -19.38 -45.46
CA SER A 91 22.34 -18.78 -44.20
C SER A 91 22.10 -17.28 -44.18
N GLY A 92 21.30 -16.78 -43.23
CA GLY A 92 21.16 -15.36 -42.91
C GLY A 92 21.11 -15.18 -41.40
N GLY A 93 22.14 -14.48 -40.89
CA GLY A 93 22.41 -14.34 -39.48
C GLY A 93 21.26 -13.75 -38.69
N ALA A 94 20.97 -14.35 -37.56
CA ALA A 94 20.15 -13.79 -36.53
C ALA A 94 20.85 -12.57 -35.90
N PRO A 95 20.14 -11.47 -35.64
CA PRO A 95 20.71 -10.40 -34.83
C PRO A 95 20.90 -10.93 -33.39
N ALA A 96 22.10 -10.73 -32.88
CA ALA A 96 22.49 -11.06 -31.53
C ALA A 96 21.50 -10.40 -30.54
N ALA A 97 20.81 -11.22 -29.77
CA ALA A 97 20.15 -10.79 -28.56
C ALA A 97 21.24 -10.26 -27.62
N ALA A 98 21.21 -8.96 -27.39
CA ALA A 98 22.00 -8.33 -26.35
C ALA A 98 21.57 -8.97 -25.02
N GLY A 99 22.40 -9.85 -24.52
CA GLY A 99 22.25 -10.40 -23.17
C GLY A 99 22.45 -9.29 -22.16
N ALA A 100 21.35 -8.78 -21.62
CA ALA A 100 21.38 -8.03 -20.37
C ALA A 100 21.72 -9.03 -19.27
N GLY A 101 22.99 -9.16 -18.97
CA GLY A 101 23.49 -9.77 -17.75
C GLY A 101 23.07 -8.91 -16.57
N GLY A 102 21.90 -9.18 -15.99
CA GLY A 102 21.48 -8.58 -14.73
C GLY A 102 22.42 -9.06 -13.62
N SER A 103 23.39 -8.23 -13.25
CA SER A 103 24.15 -8.39 -12.03
C SER A 103 23.19 -8.27 -10.86
N GLY A 104 22.98 -9.37 -10.11
CA GLY A 104 22.16 -9.37 -8.91
C GLY A 104 22.61 -8.26 -7.96
N GLY A 105 21.70 -7.35 -7.62
CA GLY A 105 21.95 -6.25 -6.72
C GLY A 105 22.56 -6.75 -5.42
N GLN A 106 23.79 -6.34 -5.15
CA GLN A 106 24.52 -6.72 -3.95
C GLN A 106 23.93 -5.95 -2.78
N VAL A 107 23.40 -6.67 -1.76
CA VAL A 107 23.01 -6.08 -0.49
C VAL A 107 24.29 -5.60 0.20
N THR A 108 24.60 -4.32 0.10
CA THR A 108 25.70 -3.74 0.85
C THR A 108 25.29 -3.61 2.31
N SER A 109 26.20 -3.86 3.24
CA SER A 109 26.03 -3.81 4.69
C SER A 109 25.68 -2.42 5.25
N GLY A 110 25.08 -1.56 4.46
CA GLY A 110 24.64 -0.22 4.75
C GLY A 110 23.19 0.08 4.31
N GLY A 111 22.40 -0.94 4.01
CA GLY A 111 20.94 -0.80 3.89
C GLY A 111 20.42 -0.03 2.68
N THR A 112 21.21 0.24 1.66
CA THR A 112 20.70 0.78 0.41
C THR A 112 20.53 -0.33 -0.62
N TYR A 113 19.31 -0.85 -0.73
CA TYR A 113 18.91 -1.59 -1.91
C TYR A 113 18.93 -0.60 -3.08
N ASN A 114 19.83 -0.86 -4.02
CA ASN A 114 19.82 -0.17 -5.30
C ASN A 114 19.35 -1.19 -6.34
N PRO A 115 18.04 -1.26 -6.63
CA PRO A 115 17.62 -1.98 -7.83
C PRO A 115 18.32 -1.30 -9.01
N ASP A 116 18.62 -2.03 -10.04
CA ASP A 116 19.20 -1.51 -11.29
C ASP A 116 18.24 -0.49 -12.00
N PHE A 117 17.44 0.25 -11.25
CA PHE A 117 16.39 1.20 -11.66
C PHE A 117 15.43 0.65 -12.70
N VAL A 118 15.31 -0.67 -12.79
CA VAL A 118 14.39 -1.37 -13.69
C VAL A 118 13.25 -1.94 -12.86
N GLU A 119 12.03 -1.72 -13.29
CA GLU A 119 10.87 -2.39 -12.72
C GLU A 119 11.01 -3.90 -12.92
N PHE A 120 11.08 -4.66 -11.81
CA PHE A 120 11.32 -6.09 -11.86
C PHE A 120 10.02 -6.89 -12.03
N TYR A 121 9.92 -7.65 -13.09
CA TYR A 121 8.75 -8.48 -13.42
C TYR A 121 8.95 -9.98 -13.15
N GLY A 122 10.10 -10.39 -12.62
CA GLY A 122 10.37 -11.79 -12.31
C GLY A 122 10.68 -12.66 -13.54
N ALA A 123 11.01 -12.06 -14.68
CA ALA A 123 11.19 -12.78 -15.94
C ALA A 123 12.31 -13.83 -15.92
N ASP A 124 13.27 -13.70 -15.03
CA ASP A 124 14.38 -14.64 -14.82
C ASP A 124 14.16 -15.61 -13.65
N CYS A 125 12.97 -15.58 -13.04
CA CYS A 125 12.61 -16.47 -11.94
C CYS A 125 11.60 -17.53 -12.42
N THR A 126 11.85 -18.79 -12.08
CA THR A 126 10.81 -19.83 -12.18
C THR A 126 9.81 -19.61 -11.05
N VAL A 127 8.60 -19.19 -11.40
CA VAL A 127 7.51 -18.98 -10.43
C VAL A 127 6.59 -20.19 -10.48
N GLY A 128 6.49 -20.91 -9.36
CA GLY A 128 5.58 -22.04 -9.20
C GLY A 128 4.11 -21.63 -9.21
N GLU A 129 3.23 -22.60 -9.46
CA GLU A 129 1.79 -22.37 -9.27
C GLU A 129 1.44 -22.34 -7.80
N ALA A 130 0.72 -21.30 -7.41
CA ALA A 130 0.23 -21.14 -6.06
C ALA A 130 -0.94 -22.11 -5.80
N LYS A 131 -0.70 -23.14 -5.00
CA LYS A 131 -1.71 -24.12 -4.63
C LYS A 131 -2.56 -23.60 -3.46
N GLN A 132 -3.87 -23.75 -3.59
CA GLN A 132 -4.79 -23.51 -2.49
C GLN A 132 -4.70 -24.66 -1.47
N ALA A 133 -4.61 -24.30 -0.20
CA ALA A 133 -4.69 -25.26 0.91
C ALA A 133 -5.33 -24.55 2.10
N ASP A 134 -6.25 -25.22 2.79
CA ASP A 134 -6.85 -24.64 3.99
C ASP A 134 -5.79 -24.48 5.08
N ASN A 135 -5.53 -23.25 5.45
CA ASN A 135 -4.56 -22.87 6.47
C ASN A 135 -5.06 -21.62 7.20
N ALA A 136 -5.47 -21.79 8.44
CA ALA A 136 -5.90 -20.69 9.30
C ALA A 136 -4.74 -19.77 9.73
N LYS A 137 -3.49 -20.20 9.56
CA LYS A 137 -2.29 -19.42 9.87
C LYS A 137 -1.85 -18.59 8.67
N LEU A 138 -1.04 -17.57 8.93
CA LEU A 138 -0.39 -16.80 7.87
C LEU A 138 0.61 -17.71 7.11
N PRO A 139 0.54 -17.77 5.77
CA PRO A 139 1.41 -18.63 4.99
C PRO A 139 2.90 -18.37 5.19
N ASP A 140 3.72 -19.43 5.09
CA ASP A 140 5.17 -19.34 5.23
C ASP A 140 5.80 -18.48 4.12
N LEU A 141 6.47 -17.40 4.53
CA LEU A 141 7.13 -16.48 3.61
C LEU A 141 8.41 -17.06 2.99
N PHE A 142 9.00 -18.08 3.59
CA PHE A 142 10.27 -18.66 3.19
C PHE A 142 10.12 -19.96 2.39
N ALA A 143 8.92 -20.52 2.32
CA ALA A 143 8.61 -21.69 1.52
C ALA A 143 8.02 -21.26 0.17
N SER A 144 8.64 -21.67 -0.94
CA SER A 144 8.11 -21.51 -2.29
C SER A 144 6.81 -22.29 -2.46
N PHE A 145 6.03 -21.98 -3.48
CA PHE A 145 4.75 -22.68 -3.74
C PHE A 145 4.90 -24.17 -4.06
N ASP A 146 6.11 -24.62 -4.41
CA ASP A 146 6.46 -26.04 -4.56
C ASP A 146 6.89 -26.72 -3.23
N GLY A 147 6.98 -25.95 -2.14
CA GLY A 147 7.40 -26.41 -0.81
C GLY A 147 8.92 -26.28 -0.54
N THR A 148 9.71 -25.86 -1.51
CA THR A 148 11.15 -25.63 -1.31
C THR A 148 11.37 -24.43 -0.41
N ARG A 149 12.19 -24.57 0.65
CA ARG A 149 12.51 -23.45 1.54
C ARG A 149 13.78 -22.74 1.11
N MET A 150 13.76 -21.41 1.28
CA MET A 150 14.94 -20.57 1.07
C MET A 150 16.11 -20.99 1.99
N SER A 151 17.31 -20.95 1.45
CA SER A 151 18.55 -21.22 2.19
C SER A 151 19.59 -20.10 2.07
N LYS A 152 19.46 -19.26 1.06
CA LYS A 152 20.36 -18.13 0.77
C LYS A 152 19.58 -16.83 0.66
N LYS A 153 20.22 -15.70 1.00
CA LYS A 153 19.64 -14.36 0.83
C LYS A 153 19.33 -14.06 -0.64
N SER A 154 20.11 -14.59 -1.59
CA SER A 154 19.86 -14.44 -3.02
C SER A 154 18.56 -15.08 -3.49
N ASP A 155 18.03 -16.09 -2.79
CA ASP A 155 16.78 -16.76 -3.13
C ASP A 155 15.59 -15.81 -2.98
N TRP A 156 15.73 -14.78 -2.12
CA TRP A 156 14.65 -13.81 -1.83
C TRP A 156 14.11 -13.11 -3.08
N ARG A 157 14.97 -12.82 -4.04
CA ARG A 157 14.55 -12.14 -5.26
C ARG A 157 13.46 -12.91 -6.01
N CYS A 158 13.66 -14.23 -6.19
CA CYS A 158 12.67 -15.07 -6.86
C CYS A 158 11.50 -15.43 -5.96
N ARG A 159 11.71 -15.63 -4.66
CA ARG A 159 10.61 -15.83 -3.72
C ARG A 159 9.68 -14.60 -3.67
N ARG A 160 10.25 -13.40 -3.70
CA ARG A 160 9.47 -12.15 -3.80
C ARG A 160 8.62 -12.10 -5.08
N ALA A 161 9.17 -12.49 -6.23
CA ALA A 161 8.44 -12.59 -7.50
C ALA A 161 7.27 -13.58 -7.41
N GLU A 162 7.49 -14.70 -6.74
CA GLU A 162 6.48 -15.72 -6.50
C GLU A 162 5.36 -15.20 -5.57
N LEU A 163 5.70 -14.51 -4.47
CA LEU A 163 4.72 -13.85 -3.59
C LEU A 163 3.91 -12.80 -4.35
N LYS A 164 4.56 -11.98 -5.20
CA LYS A 164 3.89 -11.02 -6.08
C LYS A 164 2.86 -11.71 -6.96
N LYS A 165 3.26 -12.82 -7.62
CA LYS A 165 2.34 -13.61 -8.45
C LYS A 165 1.17 -14.16 -7.65
N GLY A 166 1.40 -14.63 -6.42
CA GLY A 166 0.32 -15.06 -5.52
C GLY A 166 -0.65 -13.93 -5.19
N VAL A 167 -0.13 -12.76 -4.83
CA VAL A 167 -0.96 -11.56 -4.54
C VAL A 167 -1.76 -11.14 -5.78
N GLU A 168 -1.17 -11.18 -6.96
CA GLU A 168 -1.86 -10.93 -8.23
C GLU A 168 -2.98 -11.95 -8.50
N THR A 169 -2.71 -13.22 -8.22
CA THR A 169 -3.64 -14.32 -8.50
C THR A 169 -4.84 -14.32 -7.56
N PHE A 170 -4.67 -13.95 -6.28
CA PHE A 170 -5.70 -14.14 -5.26
C PHE A 170 -6.33 -12.85 -4.74
N ILE A 171 -5.62 -11.71 -4.82
CA ILE A 171 -6.07 -10.48 -4.15
C ILE A 171 -6.30 -9.33 -5.13
N HIS A 172 -5.30 -8.97 -5.94
CA HIS A 172 -5.30 -7.69 -6.66
C HIS A 172 -5.50 -7.78 -8.17
N GLY A 173 -5.34 -8.97 -8.78
CA GLY A 173 -5.21 -9.07 -10.23
C GLY A 173 -3.82 -8.68 -10.71
N ALA A 174 -3.48 -9.04 -11.94
CA ALA A 174 -2.14 -8.86 -12.50
C ALA A 174 -1.83 -7.38 -12.78
N LYS A 175 -0.62 -6.95 -12.41
CA LYS A 175 -0.04 -5.68 -12.86
C LYS A 175 0.59 -5.90 -14.24
N PRO A 176 0.13 -5.21 -15.31
CA PRO A 176 0.74 -5.33 -16.61
C PRO A 176 2.21 -4.93 -16.61
N GLY A 177 2.99 -5.53 -17.51
CA GLY A 177 4.36 -5.14 -17.78
C GLY A 177 4.51 -3.70 -18.29
N PRO A 178 5.74 -3.26 -18.59
CA PRO A 178 5.97 -1.92 -19.13
C PRO A 178 5.24 -1.76 -20.46
N PRO A 179 4.67 -0.58 -20.74
CA PRO A 179 4.10 -0.29 -22.05
C PRO A 179 5.21 -0.17 -23.12
N GLU A 180 4.82 -0.13 -24.39
CA GLU A 180 5.74 -0.01 -25.53
C GLU A 180 6.57 1.27 -25.48
N LYS A 181 5.96 2.38 -25.01
CA LYS A 181 6.67 3.65 -24.92
C LYS A 181 6.16 4.50 -23.76
N VAL A 182 7.09 5.07 -23.03
CA VAL A 182 6.85 6.09 -21.99
C VAL A 182 7.77 7.26 -22.26
N THR A 183 7.19 8.46 -22.35
CA THR A 183 7.92 9.72 -22.49
C THR A 183 7.32 10.76 -21.55
N GLY A 184 8.02 11.84 -21.32
CA GLY A 184 7.50 12.92 -20.48
C GLY A 184 8.48 14.05 -20.30
N THR A 185 8.16 14.94 -19.36
CA THR A 185 9.05 16.05 -18.96
C THR A 185 9.02 16.24 -17.46
N VAL A 186 10.14 16.68 -16.91
CA VAL A 186 10.27 17.01 -15.48
C VAL A 186 10.55 18.50 -15.34
N SER A 187 9.79 19.17 -14.49
CA SER A 187 9.98 20.57 -14.14
C SER A 187 9.88 20.80 -12.65
N ALA A 188 10.24 21.98 -12.18
CA ALA A 188 10.16 22.35 -10.75
C ALA A 188 8.73 22.29 -10.17
N THR A 189 7.70 22.32 -11.02
CA THR A 189 6.29 22.36 -10.59
C THR A 189 5.46 21.18 -11.07
N SER A 190 5.98 20.35 -11.97
CA SER A 190 5.21 19.23 -12.51
C SER A 190 6.03 18.19 -13.25
N ILE A 191 5.49 16.98 -13.35
CA ILE A 191 5.95 15.91 -14.23
C ILE A 191 4.80 15.59 -15.18
N SER A 192 5.03 15.65 -16.50
CA SER A 192 4.10 15.14 -17.50
C SER A 192 4.51 13.74 -17.92
N VAL A 193 3.54 12.88 -18.15
CA VAL A 193 3.73 11.49 -18.55
C VAL A 193 2.87 11.21 -19.77
N HIS A 194 3.46 10.73 -20.84
CA HIS A 194 2.80 10.24 -22.06
C HIS A 194 3.11 8.75 -22.23
N VAL A 195 2.09 7.95 -22.46
CA VAL A 195 2.22 6.49 -22.62
C VAL A 195 1.56 6.06 -23.91
N GLU A 196 2.27 5.25 -24.70
CA GLU A 196 1.76 4.55 -25.88
C GLU A 196 1.83 3.04 -25.68
N HIS A 197 0.75 2.32 -25.97
CA HIS A 197 0.69 0.87 -25.90
C HIS A 197 -0.49 0.32 -26.70
N MET A 198 -0.25 -0.73 -27.50
CA MET A 198 -1.27 -1.41 -28.31
C MET A 198 -2.09 -0.46 -29.19
N GLY A 199 -1.43 0.52 -29.80
CA GLY A 199 -2.07 1.52 -30.69
C GLY A 199 -2.94 2.55 -29.96
N LYS A 200 -2.89 2.60 -28.62
CA LYS A 200 -3.57 3.59 -27.79
C LYS A 200 -2.56 4.49 -27.09
N SER A 201 -3.00 5.68 -26.69
CA SER A 201 -2.19 6.59 -25.90
C SER A 201 -3.00 7.26 -24.80
N ILE A 202 -2.31 7.66 -23.75
CA ILE A 202 -2.83 8.48 -22.66
C ILE A 202 -1.79 9.49 -22.20
N ASP A 203 -2.27 10.57 -21.64
CA ASP A 203 -1.48 11.61 -20.99
C ASP A 203 -1.98 11.83 -19.56
N PHE A 204 -1.06 12.05 -18.64
CA PHE A 204 -1.39 12.58 -17.33
C PHE A 204 -0.25 13.43 -16.77
N LYS A 205 -0.57 14.24 -15.76
CA LYS A 205 0.37 15.17 -15.15
C LYS A 205 0.25 15.14 -13.65
N VAL A 206 1.38 15.24 -12.96
CA VAL A 206 1.43 15.36 -11.50
C VAL A 206 2.10 16.66 -11.08
N ALA A 207 1.61 17.28 -10.02
CA ALA A 207 2.18 18.49 -9.47
C ALA A 207 3.38 18.17 -8.57
N VAL A 208 4.43 18.98 -8.64
CA VAL A 208 5.63 18.91 -7.81
C VAL A 208 5.68 20.13 -6.90
N SER A 209 6.03 19.92 -5.64
CA SER A 209 6.37 20.98 -4.68
C SER A 209 7.76 20.70 -4.12
N LEU A 210 8.72 21.54 -4.44
CA LEU A 210 10.10 21.39 -3.99
C LEU A 210 10.28 21.88 -2.53
N PRO A 211 11.26 21.34 -1.80
CA PRO A 211 11.68 21.91 -0.52
C PRO A 211 12.29 23.31 -0.73
N PRO A 212 12.41 24.13 0.33
CA PRO A 212 13.07 25.42 0.25
C PRO A 212 14.55 25.29 -0.18
N SER A 213 14.98 26.12 -1.13
CA SER A 213 16.39 26.25 -1.56
C SER A 213 17.07 24.91 -1.92
N PRO A 214 16.54 24.12 -2.85
CA PRO A 214 17.16 22.86 -3.22
C PRO A 214 18.52 23.08 -3.88
N THR A 215 19.51 22.25 -3.52
CA THR A 215 20.88 22.30 -4.06
C THR A 215 21.14 21.16 -5.04
N GLY A 216 20.33 21.05 -6.10
CA GLY A 216 20.37 19.96 -7.07
C GLY A 216 19.15 19.04 -6.98
N ALA A 217 19.23 17.88 -7.61
CA ALA A 217 18.14 16.90 -7.56
C ALA A 217 17.87 16.43 -6.13
N VAL A 218 16.61 16.51 -5.71
CA VAL A 218 16.16 16.10 -4.38
C VAL A 218 15.32 14.84 -4.43
N PRO A 219 15.30 14.01 -3.39
CA PRO A 219 14.37 12.91 -3.27
C PRO A 219 12.91 13.42 -3.21
N ALA A 220 11.94 12.56 -3.49
CA ALA A 220 10.54 12.96 -3.48
C ALA A 220 9.64 11.89 -2.84
N ILE A 221 8.55 12.33 -2.21
CA ILE A 221 7.45 11.47 -1.78
C ILE A 221 6.25 11.71 -2.69
N ILE A 222 5.79 10.65 -3.35
CA ILE A 222 4.55 10.65 -4.13
C ILE A 222 3.39 10.42 -3.15
N GLY A 223 2.49 11.40 -3.05
CA GLY A 223 1.31 11.34 -2.20
C GLY A 223 0.05 11.08 -3.03
N LEU A 224 -0.63 9.97 -2.77
CA LEU A 224 -1.95 9.70 -3.35
C LEU A 224 -2.93 10.73 -2.81
N GLY A 225 -3.66 11.42 -3.69
CA GLY A 225 -4.53 12.52 -3.30
C GLY A 225 -3.80 13.66 -2.58
N GLY A 226 -2.48 13.79 -2.80
CA GLY A 226 -1.61 14.76 -2.15
C GLY A 226 -0.96 14.28 -0.84
N GLY A 227 -1.35 13.09 -0.35
CA GLY A 227 -0.86 12.53 0.92
C GLY A 227 -1.38 13.27 2.15
N SER A 228 -1.09 12.72 3.34
CA SER A 228 -1.53 13.24 4.64
C SER A 228 -0.38 13.49 5.62
N LEU A 229 0.88 13.32 5.17
CA LEU A 229 2.05 13.61 6.00
C LEU A 229 2.20 15.11 6.27
N ASP A 230 2.85 15.45 7.36
CA ASP A 230 3.20 16.84 7.66
C ASP A 230 4.18 17.38 6.61
N LYS A 231 3.69 18.33 5.81
CA LYS A 231 4.45 18.94 4.71
C LYS A 231 5.69 19.71 5.21
N SER A 232 5.62 20.26 6.42
CA SER A 232 6.76 20.98 7.01
C SER A 232 7.89 20.04 7.39
N ILE A 233 7.57 18.84 7.88
CA ILE A 233 8.56 17.80 8.14
C ILE A 233 9.16 17.32 6.82
N VAL A 234 8.34 16.96 5.83
CA VAL A 234 8.82 16.47 4.53
C VAL A 234 9.75 17.49 3.86
N SER A 235 9.30 18.74 3.72
CA SER A 235 10.11 19.78 3.11
C SER A 235 11.32 20.18 3.95
N GLY A 236 11.22 20.18 5.29
CA GLY A 236 12.31 20.46 6.22
C GLY A 236 13.43 19.42 6.18
N GLU A 237 13.11 18.16 5.81
CA GLU A 237 14.12 17.12 5.58
C GLU A 237 14.72 17.17 4.16
N GLY A 238 14.34 18.16 3.33
CA GLY A 238 14.87 18.34 1.99
C GLY A 238 14.24 17.46 0.92
N VAL A 239 12.99 17.02 1.13
CA VAL A 239 12.26 16.11 0.24
C VAL A 239 11.14 16.85 -0.49
N ALA A 240 11.01 16.65 -1.79
CA ALA A 240 9.90 17.16 -2.59
C ALA A 240 8.62 16.34 -2.35
N SER A 241 7.46 16.97 -2.56
CA SER A 241 6.17 16.30 -2.59
C SER A 241 5.64 16.26 -4.02
N ILE A 242 5.16 15.09 -4.45
CA ILE A 242 4.50 14.89 -5.74
C ILE A 242 3.03 14.53 -5.46
N ASN A 243 2.12 15.37 -5.94
CA ASN A 243 0.68 15.12 -5.79
C ASN A 243 0.17 14.26 -6.94
N TYR A 244 -0.27 13.05 -6.65
CA TYR A 244 -0.73 12.06 -7.60
C TYR A 244 -2.24 11.88 -7.53
N ASP A 245 -2.94 12.24 -8.61
CA ASP A 245 -4.37 11.95 -8.78
C ASP A 245 -4.54 10.48 -9.20
N ASN A 246 -4.67 9.64 -8.21
CA ASN A 246 -4.83 8.20 -8.39
C ASN A 246 -6.18 7.83 -9.04
N ASN A 247 -7.27 8.61 -8.80
CA ASN A 247 -8.58 8.33 -9.36
C ASN A 247 -8.62 8.55 -10.88
N ALA A 248 -7.84 9.48 -11.41
CA ALA A 248 -7.71 9.64 -12.86
C ALA A 248 -7.15 8.39 -13.54
N LEU A 249 -6.27 7.65 -12.86
CA LEU A 249 -5.71 6.39 -13.38
C LEU A 249 -6.69 5.23 -13.27
N ALA A 250 -7.33 5.06 -12.11
CA ALA A 250 -8.32 4.00 -11.87
C ALA A 250 -9.25 4.40 -10.71
N SER A 251 -10.54 4.46 -10.96
CA SER A 251 -11.54 4.72 -9.93
C SER A 251 -11.66 3.55 -8.95
N GLU A 252 -11.67 3.81 -7.65
CA GLU A 252 -11.82 2.78 -6.63
C GLU A 252 -13.21 2.10 -6.63
N THR A 253 -14.21 2.72 -7.23
CA THR A 253 -15.57 2.16 -7.32
C THR A 253 -15.80 1.39 -8.62
N SER A 254 -15.38 1.94 -9.76
CA SER A 254 -15.65 1.38 -11.10
C SER A 254 -14.43 0.75 -11.77
N ARG A 255 -13.23 0.94 -11.23
CA ARG A 255 -11.93 0.59 -11.85
C ARG A 255 -11.65 1.30 -13.19
N SER A 256 -12.59 2.13 -13.69
CA SER A 256 -12.41 2.91 -14.92
C SER A 256 -11.38 4.02 -14.73
N GLY A 257 -10.74 4.45 -15.82
CA GLY A 257 -9.75 5.53 -15.84
C GLY A 257 -8.74 5.35 -16.97
N LEU A 258 -7.66 6.12 -16.93
CA LEU A 258 -6.61 6.07 -17.94
C LEU A 258 -5.95 4.69 -18.08
N PHE A 259 -5.82 3.96 -16.96
CA PHE A 259 -5.33 2.58 -16.98
C PHE A 259 -6.19 1.67 -17.85
N THR A 260 -7.51 1.74 -17.71
CA THR A 260 -8.43 0.91 -18.52
C THR A 260 -8.57 1.41 -19.96
N THR A 261 -8.26 2.68 -20.23
CA THR A 261 -8.14 3.19 -21.61
C THR A 261 -7.06 2.42 -22.37
N ILE A 262 -5.92 2.16 -21.73
CA ILE A 262 -4.81 1.41 -22.36
C ILE A 262 -5.12 -0.09 -22.41
N TYR A 263 -5.42 -0.72 -21.26
CA TYR A 263 -5.46 -2.18 -21.11
C TYR A 263 -6.86 -2.78 -21.21
N GLY A 264 -7.91 -1.96 -21.25
CA GLY A 264 -9.29 -2.45 -21.12
C GLY A 264 -9.61 -2.92 -19.69
N THR A 265 -10.69 -3.71 -19.56
CA THR A 265 -11.10 -4.28 -18.26
C THR A 265 -10.29 -5.54 -17.99
N THR A 266 -9.28 -5.44 -17.15
CA THR A 266 -8.35 -6.55 -16.83
C THR A 266 -8.76 -7.35 -15.60
N GLY A 267 -9.75 -6.89 -14.83
CA GLY A 267 -10.09 -7.44 -13.52
C GLY A 267 -9.12 -7.04 -12.40
N ALA A 268 -8.05 -6.29 -12.71
CA ALA A 268 -7.13 -5.78 -11.70
C ALA A 268 -7.80 -4.74 -10.80
N SER A 269 -7.33 -4.63 -9.56
CA SER A 269 -7.79 -3.62 -8.61
C SER A 269 -7.42 -2.20 -9.07
N ALA A 270 -8.13 -1.19 -8.58
CA ALA A 270 -7.73 0.20 -8.76
C ALA A 270 -6.33 0.46 -8.18
N GLN A 271 -5.97 -0.22 -7.08
CA GLN A 271 -4.63 -0.13 -6.48
C GLN A 271 -3.54 -0.57 -7.46
N ILE A 272 -3.80 -1.59 -8.32
CA ILE A 272 -2.88 -1.99 -9.39
C ILE A 272 -2.80 -0.92 -10.48
N GLY A 273 -3.93 -0.32 -10.87
CA GLY A 273 -3.94 0.81 -11.80
C GLY A 273 -3.13 2.00 -11.24
N TRP A 274 -3.24 2.28 -9.94
CA TRP A 274 -2.44 3.31 -9.26
C TRP A 274 -0.95 2.95 -9.26
N ALA A 275 -0.62 1.68 -8.95
CA ALA A 275 0.76 1.20 -8.97
C ALA A 275 1.38 1.31 -10.37
N TRP A 276 0.62 0.96 -11.39
CA TRP A 276 1.06 1.11 -12.77
C TRP A 276 1.33 2.58 -13.13
N GLY A 277 0.45 3.52 -12.75
CA GLY A 277 0.64 4.95 -13.01
C GLY A 277 1.88 5.52 -12.31
N VAL A 278 2.13 5.15 -11.04
CA VAL A 278 3.35 5.55 -10.32
C VAL A 278 4.60 5.00 -11.01
N SER A 279 4.57 3.75 -11.48
CA SER A 279 5.68 3.19 -12.24
C SER A 279 6.01 4.03 -13.49
N ARG A 280 4.99 4.56 -14.18
CA ARG A 280 5.20 5.44 -15.35
C ARG A 280 5.80 6.79 -14.97
N ILE A 281 5.46 7.35 -13.81
CA ILE A 281 6.13 8.55 -13.29
C ILE A 281 7.62 8.28 -13.08
N ILE A 282 7.95 7.15 -12.45
CA ILE A 282 9.34 6.76 -12.18
C ILE A 282 10.10 6.53 -13.49
N ASP A 283 9.48 5.93 -14.52
CA ASP A 283 10.09 5.75 -15.84
C ASP A 283 10.51 7.09 -16.46
N VAL A 284 9.64 8.12 -16.39
CA VAL A 284 9.96 9.46 -16.85
C VAL A 284 11.11 10.06 -16.06
N LEU A 285 11.08 9.95 -14.72
CA LEU A 285 12.16 10.47 -13.88
C LEU A 285 13.52 9.86 -14.24
N ILE A 286 13.57 8.54 -14.50
CA ILE A 286 14.78 7.80 -14.87
C ILE A 286 15.24 8.20 -16.28
N SER A 287 14.33 8.18 -17.27
CA SER A 287 14.67 8.46 -18.67
C SER A 287 15.14 9.90 -18.85
N GLU A 288 14.50 10.86 -18.20
CA GLU A 288 14.89 12.27 -18.23
C GLU A 288 16.21 12.50 -17.47
N LYS A 289 16.49 11.75 -16.38
CA LYS A 289 17.78 11.79 -15.71
C LYS A 289 18.90 11.26 -16.60
N ALA A 290 18.70 10.12 -17.25
CA ALA A 290 19.65 9.51 -18.17
C ALA A 290 19.95 10.42 -19.37
N ALA A 291 18.97 11.20 -19.82
CA ALA A 291 19.10 12.16 -20.90
C ALA A 291 19.68 13.53 -20.46
N GLY A 292 20.04 13.70 -19.17
CA GLY A 292 20.58 14.96 -18.63
C GLY A 292 19.54 16.08 -18.54
N ARG A 293 18.24 15.78 -18.56
CA ARG A 293 17.15 16.77 -18.50
C ARG A 293 16.40 16.80 -17.17
N ASN A 294 16.74 15.92 -16.23
CA ASN A 294 16.20 15.92 -14.88
C ASN A 294 17.31 16.13 -13.85
N ASP A 295 17.50 17.36 -13.43
CA ASP A 295 18.35 17.79 -12.31
C ASP A 295 17.51 18.22 -11.09
N ILE A 296 16.20 17.90 -11.07
CA ILE A 296 15.21 18.39 -10.11
C ILE A 296 14.86 17.29 -9.10
N ILE A 297 14.52 16.09 -9.57
CA ILE A 297 14.12 14.96 -8.72
C ILE A 297 15.12 13.81 -8.86
N ASP A 298 15.63 13.33 -7.73
CA ASP A 298 16.46 12.12 -7.69
C ASP A 298 15.56 10.87 -7.80
N PRO A 299 15.61 10.12 -8.92
CA PRO A 299 14.78 8.92 -9.09
C PRO A 299 15.14 7.79 -8.12
N THR A 300 16.32 7.85 -7.45
CA THR A 300 16.78 6.83 -6.50
C THR A 300 16.22 7.03 -5.09
N GLY A 301 15.61 8.20 -4.82
CA GLY A 301 15.04 8.58 -3.53
C GLY A 301 13.53 8.78 -3.60
N ILE A 302 12.76 7.82 -4.16
CA ILE A 302 11.31 7.93 -4.26
C ILE A 302 10.63 7.22 -3.11
N GLY A 303 9.81 7.98 -2.36
CA GLY A 303 8.87 7.46 -1.37
C GLY A 303 7.44 7.47 -1.88
N ILE A 304 6.56 6.70 -1.22
CA ILE A 304 5.12 6.64 -1.51
C ILE A 304 4.31 6.75 -0.22
N THR A 305 3.24 7.55 -0.22
CA THR A 305 2.36 7.71 0.94
C THR A 305 0.90 7.92 0.55
N GLY A 306 0.04 7.67 1.49
CA GLY A 306 -1.39 7.90 1.45
C GLY A 306 -2.02 7.47 2.76
N CYS A 307 -3.24 7.94 3.05
CA CYS A 307 -3.97 7.57 4.25
C CYS A 307 -5.27 6.84 3.92
N SER A 308 -5.72 5.95 4.82
CA SER A 308 -6.98 5.22 4.69
C SER A 308 -7.00 4.39 3.38
N ARG A 309 -8.02 4.59 2.54
CA ARG A 309 -8.10 3.99 1.20
C ARG A 309 -6.88 4.29 0.33
N LEU A 310 -6.33 5.49 0.44
CA LEU A 310 -5.09 5.87 -0.26
C LEU A 310 -3.85 5.27 0.41
N GLY A 311 -3.92 4.96 1.71
CA GLY A 311 -2.92 4.18 2.44
C GLY A 311 -2.84 2.73 1.96
N LYS A 312 -4.00 2.11 1.64
CA LYS A 312 -4.05 0.82 0.97
C LYS A 312 -3.29 0.86 -0.37
N GLY A 313 -3.55 1.90 -1.16
CA GLY A 313 -2.87 2.14 -2.44
C GLY A 313 -1.37 2.33 -2.28
N ALA A 314 -0.94 3.19 -1.36
CA ALA A 314 0.48 3.43 -1.09
C ALA A 314 1.21 2.13 -0.69
N PHE A 315 0.57 1.29 0.13
CA PHE A 315 1.09 -0.02 0.52
C PHE A 315 1.27 -0.95 -0.68
N THR A 316 0.25 -1.07 -1.51
CA THR A 316 0.31 -1.93 -2.71
C THR A 316 1.32 -1.41 -3.72
N ILE A 317 1.37 -0.10 -3.97
CA ILE A 317 2.30 0.52 -4.93
C ILE A 317 3.75 0.20 -4.60
N GLY A 318 4.17 0.45 -3.35
CA GLY A 318 5.55 0.21 -2.96
C GLY A 318 5.91 -1.28 -2.89
N ALA A 319 4.93 -2.17 -2.60
CA ALA A 319 5.15 -3.61 -2.70
C ALA A 319 5.38 -4.07 -4.14
N PHE A 320 4.71 -3.44 -5.11
CA PHE A 320 4.73 -3.83 -6.52
C PHE A 320 5.80 -3.14 -7.37
N ASP A 321 6.41 -2.05 -6.91
CA ASP A 321 7.51 -1.38 -7.62
C ASP A 321 8.74 -1.26 -6.73
N GLU A 322 9.79 -1.98 -7.08
CA GLU A 322 11.03 -2.07 -6.30
C GLU A 322 11.86 -0.79 -6.32
N ARG A 323 11.56 0.14 -7.21
CA ARG A 323 12.21 1.45 -7.30
C ARG A 323 11.74 2.41 -6.22
N ILE A 324 10.63 2.09 -5.52
CA ILE A 324 10.18 2.83 -4.34
C ILE A 324 11.11 2.53 -3.17
N ALA A 325 11.88 3.50 -2.72
CA ALA A 325 12.85 3.35 -1.64
C ALA A 325 12.19 3.30 -0.25
N LEU A 326 11.03 3.96 -0.07
CA LEU A 326 10.32 4.05 1.20
C LEU A 326 8.80 4.02 1.00
N GLY A 327 8.11 3.04 1.61
CA GLY A 327 6.66 3.04 1.74
C GLY A 327 6.22 3.63 3.08
N ILE A 328 5.21 4.51 3.06
CA ILE A 328 4.63 5.13 4.26
C ILE A 328 3.10 5.03 4.16
N PRO A 329 2.52 3.81 4.26
CA PRO A 329 1.07 3.67 4.36
C PRO A 329 0.60 4.18 5.72
N GLN A 330 -0.39 5.08 5.71
CA GLN A 330 -0.98 5.62 6.93
C GLN A 330 -2.41 5.09 7.09
N GLU A 331 -2.73 4.56 8.28
CA GLU A 331 -4.09 4.19 8.71
C GLU A 331 -4.86 3.36 7.66
N SER A 332 -4.20 2.36 7.08
CA SER A 332 -4.70 1.69 5.88
C SER A 332 -5.80 0.65 6.12
N GLY A 333 -5.82 0.00 7.28
CA GLY A 333 -6.87 -0.97 7.63
C GLY A 333 -7.00 -2.17 6.67
N THR A 334 -8.20 -2.74 6.62
CA THR A 334 -8.54 -3.92 5.80
C THR A 334 -8.48 -3.62 4.30
N GLY A 335 -7.78 -4.46 3.55
CA GLY A 335 -7.43 -4.21 2.14
C GLY A 335 -6.17 -3.38 1.95
N GLY A 336 -5.52 -3.00 3.07
CA GLY A 336 -4.18 -2.44 3.17
C GLY A 336 -3.27 -3.36 3.98
N VAL A 337 -2.65 -2.86 5.04
CA VAL A 337 -1.69 -3.63 5.85
C VAL A 337 -2.35 -4.72 6.71
N SER A 338 -3.63 -4.57 7.10
CA SER A 338 -4.31 -5.53 7.99
C SER A 338 -4.32 -6.95 7.44
N ALA A 339 -3.76 -7.91 8.19
CA ALA A 339 -3.78 -9.33 7.84
C ALA A 339 -5.24 -9.84 7.73
N LEU A 340 -5.61 -10.35 6.56
CA LEU A 340 -6.98 -10.75 6.25
C LEU A 340 -7.48 -11.88 7.17
N ARG A 341 -6.61 -12.84 7.50
CA ARG A 341 -6.92 -13.94 8.42
C ARG A 341 -7.19 -13.48 9.84
N VAL A 342 -6.61 -12.34 10.25
CA VAL A 342 -6.73 -11.81 11.61
C VAL A 342 -7.99 -10.94 11.78
N VAL A 343 -8.44 -10.28 10.72
CA VAL A 343 -9.53 -9.29 10.75
C VAL A 343 -10.80 -9.80 11.43
N ASN A 344 -11.23 -11.03 11.12
CA ASN A 344 -12.49 -11.57 11.63
C ASN A 344 -12.42 -12.03 13.09
N THR A 345 -11.23 -12.15 13.67
CA THR A 345 -11.00 -12.63 15.04
C THR A 345 -10.35 -11.57 15.93
N ALA A 346 -10.10 -10.40 15.38
CA ALA A 346 -9.50 -9.31 16.12
C ALA A 346 -10.41 -8.83 17.27
N PRO A 347 -9.82 -8.44 18.41
CA PRO A 347 -10.60 -7.85 19.50
C PRO A 347 -11.21 -6.52 19.07
N MET A 348 -12.24 -6.09 19.81
CA MET A 348 -12.81 -4.75 19.67
C MET A 348 -11.73 -3.70 19.93
N GLY A 349 -11.72 -2.65 19.12
CA GLY A 349 -10.81 -1.53 19.33
C GLY A 349 -11.17 -0.70 20.58
N PRO A 350 -10.27 0.22 20.99
CA PRO A 350 -10.50 1.08 22.17
C PRO A 350 -11.75 1.97 22.07
N ASN A 351 -12.18 2.28 20.87
CA ASN A 351 -13.42 3.03 20.61
C ASN A 351 -14.70 2.17 20.67
N GLY A 352 -14.59 0.89 21.06
CA GLY A 352 -15.69 -0.06 21.14
C GLY A 352 -16.20 -0.55 19.78
N LYS A 353 -15.46 -0.32 18.70
CA LYS A 353 -15.82 -0.79 17.36
C LYS A 353 -14.97 -1.97 16.90
N PRO A 354 -15.55 -2.91 16.15
CA PRO A 354 -14.79 -4.02 15.56
C PRO A 354 -13.92 -3.52 14.40
N ALA A 355 -12.96 -4.35 14.00
CA ALA A 355 -12.24 -4.18 12.75
C ALA A 355 -13.22 -4.10 11.57
N GLN A 356 -12.90 -3.30 10.56
CA GLN A 356 -13.64 -3.32 9.30
C GLN A 356 -13.50 -4.72 8.68
N SER A 357 -14.62 -5.45 8.58
CA SER A 357 -14.62 -6.80 8.00
C SER A 357 -14.25 -6.79 6.52
N ILE A 358 -13.84 -7.95 6.01
CA ILE A 358 -13.51 -8.11 4.58
C ILE A 358 -14.74 -7.81 3.71
N ASP A 359 -15.94 -8.27 4.11
CA ASP A 359 -17.18 -7.99 3.38
C ASP A 359 -17.54 -6.50 3.42
N SER A 360 -17.32 -5.81 4.55
CA SER A 360 -17.54 -4.37 4.64
C SER A 360 -16.57 -3.61 3.73
N ALA A 361 -15.29 -3.96 3.72
CA ALA A 361 -14.30 -3.35 2.82
C ALA A 361 -14.63 -3.61 1.34
N TRP A 362 -15.08 -4.82 1.00
CA TRP A 362 -15.54 -5.18 -0.35
C TRP A 362 -16.76 -4.37 -0.78
N THR A 363 -17.72 -4.19 0.14
CA THR A 363 -18.97 -3.45 -0.14
C THR A 363 -18.71 -1.95 -0.28
N GLU A 364 -17.79 -1.40 0.52
CA GLU A 364 -17.43 0.02 0.47
C GLU A 364 -16.79 0.38 -0.88
N ALA A 365 -15.82 -0.40 -1.35
CA ALA A 365 -15.21 -0.17 -2.65
C ALA A 365 -14.57 -1.46 -3.21
N GLN A 366 -15.28 -2.13 -4.09
CA GLN A 366 -14.78 -3.34 -4.76
C GLN A 366 -13.48 -3.12 -5.54
N GLY A 367 -13.23 -1.89 -5.97
CA GLY A 367 -12.01 -1.53 -6.67
C GLY A 367 -10.73 -1.60 -5.82
N TRP A 368 -10.84 -1.69 -4.50
CA TRP A 368 -9.65 -1.93 -3.65
C TRP A 368 -9.05 -3.33 -3.88
N PHE A 369 -9.84 -4.25 -4.39
CA PHE A 369 -9.43 -5.62 -4.68
C PHE A 369 -9.58 -5.92 -6.18
N GLY A 370 -8.89 -6.91 -6.68
CA GLY A 370 -9.13 -7.47 -8.01
C GLY A 370 -10.48 -8.20 -8.06
N THR A 371 -11.06 -8.35 -9.25
CA THR A 371 -12.34 -9.10 -9.41
C THR A 371 -12.22 -10.52 -8.91
N VAL A 372 -11.04 -11.14 -9.04
CA VAL A 372 -10.72 -12.48 -8.55
C VAL A 372 -10.96 -12.64 -7.04
N PHE A 373 -10.79 -11.58 -6.26
CA PHE A 373 -10.96 -11.63 -4.81
C PHE A 373 -12.40 -11.95 -4.38
N ALA A 374 -13.38 -11.71 -5.23
CA ALA A 374 -14.78 -12.12 -4.98
C ALA A 374 -14.91 -13.60 -4.62
N ASP A 375 -14.07 -14.46 -5.23
CA ASP A 375 -14.06 -15.90 -5.01
C ASP A 375 -13.36 -16.32 -3.70
N TYR A 376 -12.59 -15.41 -3.10
CA TYR A 376 -11.75 -15.69 -1.93
C TYR A 376 -12.12 -14.91 -0.67
N LYS A 377 -12.88 -13.83 -0.76
CA LYS A 377 -13.20 -12.95 0.38
C LYS A 377 -13.87 -13.66 1.58
N SER A 378 -14.61 -14.73 1.34
CA SER A 378 -15.24 -15.54 2.39
C SER A 378 -14.42 -16.78 2.80
N LYS A 379 -13.30 -17.04 2.14
CA LYS A 379 -12.44 -18.22 2.37
C LYS A 379 -10.94 -17.84 2.27
N VAL A 380 -10.55 -16.74 2.88
CA VAL A 380 -9.16 -16.26 2.83
C VAL A 380 -8.13 -17.30 3.30
N ASN A 381 -8.56 -18.27 4.11
CA ASN A 381 -7.70 -19.34 4.60
C ASN A 381 -7.15 -20.26 3.49
N VAL A 382 -7.79 -20.33 2.32
CA VAL A 382 -7.27 -21.18 1.22
C VAL A 382 -6.21 -20.46 0.37
N MET A 383 -6.03 -19.15 0.54
CA MET A 383 -5.04 -18.40 -0.24
C MET A 383 -3.62 -18.70 0.26
N PRO A 384 -2.65 -18.93 -0.61
CA PRO A 384 -1.24 -19.15 -0.23
C PRO A 384 -0.50 -17.86 0.11
N VAL A 385 -1.20 -16.73 0.15
CA VAL A 385 -0.69 -15.40 0.49
C VAL A 385 -1.68 -14.69 1.40
N ASP A 386 -1.20 -13.67 2.11
CA ASP A 386 -1.98 -12.69 2.86
C ASP A 386 -1.22 -11.35 2.82
N THR A 387 -1.70 -10.30 3.45
CA THR A 387 -1.09 -8.96 3.39
C THR A 387 0.33 -8.91 3.98
N HIS A 388 0.70 -9.81 4.91
CA HIS A 388 2.09 -9.95 5.38
C HIS A 388 3.06 -10.28 4.25
N SER A 389 2.59 -10.91 3.15
CA SER A 389 3.37 -11.12 1.92
C SER A 389 3.73 -9.79 1.24
N LEU A 390 2.80 -8.82 1.21
CA LEU A 390 3.09 -7.49 0.68
C LEU A 390 4.08 -6.74 1.60
N VAL A 391 3.96 -6.88 2.93
CA VAL A 391 4.96 -6.32 3.87
C VAL A 391 6.34 -6.89 3.55
N ALA A 392 6.45 -8.21 3.39
CA ALA A 392 7.70 -8.87 3.05
C ALA A 392 8.26 -8.40 1.69
N MET A 393 7.40 -8.17 0.69
CA MET A 393 7.80 -7.70 -0.65
C MET A 393 8.50 -6.33 -0.64
N TYR A 394 8.38 -5.52 0.41
CA TYR A 394 9.19 -4.32 0.56
C TYR A 394 10.65 -4.63 0.88
N ALA A 395 10.95 -5.74 1.58
CA ALA A 395 12.33 -6.07 1.98
C ALA A 395 13.26 -6.20 0.76
N PRO A 396 14.47 -5.60 0.83
CA PRO A 396 15.13 -4.96 1.97
C PRO A 396 14.91 -3.43 2.09
N ARG A 397 13.99 -2.85 1.33
CA ARG A 397 13.71 -1.39 1.27
C ARG A 397 13.00 -0.89 2.54
N GLY A 398 12.82 0.42 2.67
CA GLY A 398 12.16 1.03 3.81
C GLY A 398 10.64 0.82 3.81
N LEU A 399 10.08 0.46 4.97
CA LEU A 399 8.64 0.46 5.22
C LEU A 399 8.36 1.06 6.60
N LEU A 400 7.63 2.17 6.64
CA LEU A 400 7.12 2.79 7.85
C LEU A 400 5.58 2.72 7.84
N VAL A 401 5.00 1.83 8.60
CA VAL A 401 3.55 1.75 8.78
C VAL A 401 3.14 2.72 9.88
N LEU A 402 2.35 3.73 9.53
CA LEU A 402 1.75 4.67 10.47
C LEU A 402 0.28 4.27 10.69
N ASP A 403 -0.08 3.99 11.91
CA ASP A 403 -1.43 3.58 12.27
C ASP A 403 -2.02 4.47 13.36
N ASN A 404 -3.29 4.26 13.67
CA ASN A 404 -4.03 4.94 14.70
C ASN A 404 -4.80 3.91 15.53
N SER A 405 -4.15 3.39 16.56
CA SER A 405 -4.72 2.35 17.40
C SER A 405 -5.97 2.76 18.18
N ARG A 406 -6.32 4.05 18.20
CA ARG A 406 -7.58 4.55 18.76
C ARG A 406 -8.79 4.14 17.91
N ILE A 407 -8.62 3.92 16.63
CA ILE A 407 -9.69 3.62 15.67
C ILE A 407 -9.79 2.12 15.48
N GLY A 408 -10.79 1.48 16.11
CA GLY A 408 -10.97 0.02 16.07
C GLY A 408 -11.13 -0.54 14.66
N GLU A 409 -11.82 0.19 13.79
CA GLU A 409 -12.08 -0.21 12.41
C GLU A 409 -10.80 -0.41 11.59
N LEU A 410 -9.69 0.25 11.96
CA LEU A 410 -8.37 0.08 11.30
C LEU A 410 -7.67 -1.21 11.71
N CYS A 411 -8.06 -1.82 12.84
CA CYS A 411 -7.50 -3.05 13.36
C CYS A 411 -5.99 -3.00 13.59
N ALA A 412 -5.54 -2.25 14.60
CA ALA A 412 -4.11 -2.16 14.95
C ALA A 412 -3.48 -3.56 15.15
N THR A 413 -4.19 -4.51 15.78
CA THR A 413 -3.73 -5.89 15.94
C THR A 413 -3.51 -6.59 14.61
N CYS A 414 -4.40 -6.37 13.61
CA CYS A 414 -4.26 -6.98 12.29
C CYS A 414 -3.07 -6.39 11.52
N GLN A 415 -2.87 -5.07 11.60
CA GLN A 415 -1.75 -4.40 10.95
C GLN A 415 -0.41 -4.75 11.62
N HIS A 416 -0.39 -4.85 12.96
CA HIS A 416 0.78 -5.33 13.69
C HIS A 416 1.12 -6.78 13.33
N ALA A 417 0.14 -7.68 13.25
CA ALA A 417 0.34 -9.09 12.88
C ALA A 417 1.00 -9.22 11.51
N ALA A 418 0.48 -8.51 10.50
CA ALA A 418 1.05 -8.51 9.16
C ALA A 418 2.46 -7.92 9.14
N SER A 419 2.67 -6.79 9.84
CA SER A 419 3.96 -6.12 9.91
C SER A 419 5.01 -6.98 10.60
N ALA A 420 4.66 -7.61 11.73
CA ALA A 420 5.57 -8.45 12.50
C ALA A 420 5.91 -9.75 11.77
N ALA A 421 4.94 -10.39 11.10
CA ALA A 421 5.20 -11.60 10.29
C ALA A 421 6.09 -11.26 9.08
N GLY A 422 5.79 -10.17 8.35
CA GLY A 422 6.60 -9.72 7.23
C GLY A 422 8.02 -9.30 7.64
N ALA A 423 8.19 -8.72 8.84
CA ALA A 423 9.48 -8.32 9.38
C ALA A 423 10.46 -9.48 9.60
N LEU A 424 9.97 -10.72 9.69
CA LEU A 424 10.83 -11.91 9.76
C LEU A 424 11.70 -12.05 8.51
N VAL A 425 11.22 -11.61 7.35
CA VAL A 425 12.04 -11.58 6.11
C VAL A 425 13.15 -10.53 6.22
N TYR A 426 12.86 -9.35 6.74
CA TYR A 426 13.89 -8.33 6.99
C TYR A 426 14.98 -8.85 7.93
N LYS A 427 14.58 -9.54 9.01
CA LYS A 427 15.52 -10.17 9.94
C LYS A 427 16.37 -11.23 9.26
N ALA A 428 15.77 -12.13 8.49
CA ALA A 428 16.51 -13.18 7.77
C ALA A 428 17.51 -12.62 6.74
N LEU A 429 17.18 -11.48 6.12
CA LEU A 429 18.07 -10.76 5.22
C LEU A 429 19.15 -9.94 5.93
N GLY A 430 19.06 -9.75 7.26
CA GLY A 430 19.98 -8.95 8.07
C GLY A 430 19.75 -7.44 7.97
N VAL A 431 18.52 -7.04 7.72
CA VAL A 431 18.09 -5.63 7.56
C VAL A 431 16.84 -5.32 8.40
N GLU A 432 16.74 -5.90 9.58
CA GLU A 432 15.59 -5.81 10.48
C GLU A 432 15.20 -4.37 10.86
N LYS A 433 16.14 -3.43 10.77
CA LYS A 433 15.91 -2.01 11.06
C LYS A 433 15.28 -1.23 9.88
N ASN A 434 15.06 -1.88 8.74
CA ASN A 434 14.47 -1.23 7.57
C ASN A 434 12.93 -1.19 7.61
N ILE A 435 12.33 -1.77 8.63
CA ILE A 435 10.87 -1.74 8.83
C ILE A 435 10.52 -1.18 10.20
N GLU A 436 9.47 -0.34 10.22
CA GLU A 436 8.88 0.16 11.47
C GLU A 436 7.36 0.08 11.39
N TYR A 437 6.74 -0.39 12.48
CA TYR A 437 5.31 -0.24 12.73
C TYR A 437 5.10 0.71 13.91
N ASN A 438 4.37 1.79 13.66
CA ASN A 438 3.98 2.77 14.67
C ASN A 438 2.46 2.82 14.75
N GLY A 439 1.90 2.17 15.77
CA GLY A 439 0.46 2.10 16.04
C GLY A 439 -0.09 3.35 16.74
N GLY A 440 0.77 4.31 17.09
CA GLY A 440 0.39 5.44 17.92
C GLY A 440 0.03 5.02 19.35
N ASN A 441 -0.65 5.92 20.06
CA ASN A 441 -1.18 5.64 21.39
C ASN A 441 -2.72 5.74 21.33
N PRO A 442 -3.48 4.81 21.94
CA PRO A 442 -4.95 4.89 21.97
C PRO A 442 -5.52 6.18 22.54
N SER A 443 -4.72 6.88 23.36
CA SER A 443 -5.08 8.20 23.92
C SER A 443 -4.68 9.38 23.06
N ASP A 444 -3.99 9.16 21.91
CA ASP A 444 -3.62 10.24 21.02
C ASP A 444 -4.88 10.96 20.48
N PRO A 445 -4.91 12.30 20.52
CA PRO A 445 -6.16 13.03 20.22
C PRO A 445 -6.43 13.21 18.72
N HIS A 446 -5.59 12.65 17.83
CA HIS A 446 -5.73 12.87 16.39
C HIS A 446 -6.90 12.09 15.76
N ASN A 447 -7.54 12.69 14.78
CA ASN A 447 -8.60 12.09 13.99
C ASN A 447 -8.02 11.24 12.86
N HIS A 448 -8.88 10.43 12.23
CA HIS A 448 -8.52 9.64 11.05
C HIS A 448 -7.89 10.50 9.95
N CYS A 449 -6.77 10.04 9.42
CA CYS A 449 -5.98 10.75 8.40
C CYS A 449 -5.42 12.13 8.82
N THR A 450 -5.37 12.41 10.10
CA THR A 450 -4.68 13.59 10.62
C THR A 450 -3.31 13.17 11.14
N PHE A 451 -2.25 13.69 10.53
CA PHE A 451 -0.88 13.39 10.99
C PHE A 451 -0.67 13.95 12.40
N TYR A 452 -0.22 13.10 13.33
CA TYR A 452 0.02 13.49 14.70
C TYR A 452 1.52 13.54 15.01
N ALA A 453 2.09 14.74 14.91
CA ALA A 453 3.53 14.95 14.98
C ALA A 453 4.19 14.46 16.28
N ALA A 454 3.42 14.44 17.40
CA ALA A 454 3.97 14.00 18.69
C ALA A 454 4.40 12.53 18.70
N THR A 455 3.69 11.65 17.99
CA THR A 455 4.01 10.21 17.93
C THR A 455 4.53 9.76 16.57
N GLN A 456 4.16 10.44 15.48
CA GLN A 456 4.51 10.07 14.11
C GLN A 456 5.68 10.87 13.54
N GLY A 457 6.02 12.04 14.14
CA GLY A 457 7.00 12.98 13.58
C GLY A 457 8.41 12.44 13.56
N GLU A 458 8.94 11.92 14.68
CA GLU A 458 10.28 11.36 14.72
C GLU A 458 10.43 10.05 13.92
N PRO A 459 9.48 9.09 13.95
CA PRO A 459 9.49 7.97 13.01
C PRO A 459 9.58 8.40 11.55
N LEU A 460 8.79 9.39 11.12
CA LEU A 460 8.83 9.91 9.76
C LEU A 460 10.19 10.51 9.40
N LYS A 461 10.76 11.36 10.26
CA LYS A 461 12.09 11.95 10.03
C LYS A 461 13.18 10.88 9.92
N ARG A 462 13.18 9.88 10.84
CA ARG A 462 14.15 8.77 10.79
C ARG A 462 14.05 8.02 9.46
N ALA A 463 12.84 7.65 9.03
CA ALA A 463 12.63 6.94 7.78
C ALA A 463 13.08 7.76 6.56
N ILE A 464 12.74 9.05 6.50
CA ILE A 464 13.19 9.96 5.43
C ILE A 464 14.72 10.02 5.39
N ARG A 465 15.38 10.23 6.56
CA ARG A 465 16.84 10.32 6.64
C ARG A 465 17.53 9.02 6.24
N ALA A 466 16.94 7.88 6.54
CA ALA A 466 17.52 6.59 6.22
C ALA A 466 17.37 6.24 4.73
N PHE A 467 16.19 6.40 4.17
CA PHE A 467 15.86 5.81 2.86
C PHE A 467 15.78 6.80 1.71
N LEU A 468 15.47 8.06 1.98
CA LEU A 468 15.34 9.08 0.93
C LEU A 468 16.57 9.99 0.85
N THR A 469 16.92 10.65 1.94
CA THR A 469 18.07 11.57 1.95
C THR A 469 19.40 10.89 2.29
N LYS A 470 19.38 9.65 2.77
CA LYS A 470 20.56 8.83 3.11
C LYS A 470 21.51 9.50 4.12
N LYS A 471 20.93 10.31 5.02
CA LYS A 471 21.67 11.07 6.03
C LYS A 471 21.87 10.30 7.34
N ALA A 472 21.20 9.16 7.53
CA ALA A 472 21.28 8.32 8.71
C ALA A 472 21.15 6.84 8.35
N ALA A 473 21.64 5.97 9.23
CA ALA A 473 21.34 4.54 9.14
C ALA A 473 19.88 4.25 9.53
N PRO A 474 19.27 3.20 8.98
CA PRO A 474 17.95 2.73 9.42
C PRO A 474 17.92 2.37 10.91
N ASP A 475 16.85 2.75 11.60
CA ASP A 475 16.62 2.47 13.02
C ASP A 475 15.13 2.17 13.31
N GLY A 476 14.45 1.54 12.37
CA GLY A 476 13.08 1.08 12.51
C GLY A 476 12.97 -0.13 13.45
N ARG A 477 11.76 -0.39 13.93
CA ARG A 477 11.45 -1.52 14.80
C ARG A 477 9.98 -1.94 14.74
N ILE A 478 9.75 -3.22 14.95
CA ILE A 478 8.46 -3.76 15.27
C ILE A 478 8.45 -3.98 16.79
N ALA A 479 7.86 -3.06 17.52
CA ALA A 479 7.80 -3.12 18.98
C ALA A 479 6.38 -3.44 19.46
N PRO A 480 6.21 -3.99 20.66
CA PRO A 480 4.90 -4.05 21.30
C PRO A 480 4.24 -2.67 21.31
N GLN A 481 2.95 -2.62 21.03
CA GLN A 481 2.18 -1.40 20.94
C GLN A 481 1.31 -1.24 22.20
N PRO A 482 0.99 -0.01 22.62
CA PRO A 482 0.07 0.22 23.74
C PRO A 482 -1.31 -0.39 23.53
N ALA A 483 -1.74 -0.51 22.28
CA ALA A 483 -2.92 -1.27 21.88
C ALA A 483 -2.63 -2.00 20.56
N GLY A 484 -3.17 -3.22 20.45
CA GLY A 484 -3.12 -3.96 19.18
C GLY A 484 -1.83 -4.75 18.92
N THR A 485 -1.04 -5.09 19.95
CA THR A 485 0.05 -6.06 19.79
C THR A 485 -0.52 -7.44 19.47
N ALA A 486 -0.11 -8.02 18.35
CA ALA A 486 -0.45 -9.38 17.98
C ALA A 486 0.57 -10.36 18.57
N ASP A 487 0.10 -11.47 19.13
CA ASP A 487 0.93 -12.62 19.45
C ASP A 487 1.12 -13.46 18.17
N LEU A 488 2.31 -13.41 17.60
CA LEU A 488 2.61 -14.14 16.36
C LEU A 488 2.51 -15.66 16.52
N THR A 489 2.69 -16.23 17.69
CA THR A 489 2.54 -17.69 17.91
C THR A 489 1.12 -18.17 17.61
N THR A 490 0.15 -17.27 17.74
CA THR A 490 -1.23 -17.51 17.32
C THR A 490 -1.38 -17.57 15.79
N TRP A 491 -0.54 -16.86 15.04
CA TRP A 491 -0.78 -16.60 13.62
C TRP A 491 0.21 -17.26 12.66
N ILE A 492 1.38 -17.69 13.14
CA ILE A 492 2.35 -18.43 12.34
C ILE A 492 2.71 -19.75 13.03
N ASP A 493 3.01 -20.77 12.24
CA ASP A 493 3.51 -22.09 12.63
C ASP A 493 4.86 -22.42 11.96
N TRP A 494 5.52 -21.39 11.46
CA TRP A 494 6.81 -21.46 10.78
C TRP A 494 7.80 -20.46 11.37
N GLU A 495 9.08 -20.73 11.18
CA GLU A 495 10.18 -19.89 11.65
C GLU A 495 11.02 -19.34 10.51
N ALA A 496 11.63 -18.16 10.72
CA ALA A 496 12.57 -17.58 9.80
C ALA A 496 13.86 -18.42 9.75
N PRO A 497 14.31 -18.89 8.58
CA PRO A 497 15.58 -19.60 8.46
C PRO A 497 16.76 -18.66 8.67
N THR A 498 17.91 -19.21 9.06
CA THR A 498 19.20 -18.53 8.95
C THR A 498 19.66 -18.65 7.51
N LEU A 499 19.63 -17.54 6.76
CA LEU A 499 20.05 -17.49 5.37
C LEU A 499 21.55 -17.24 5.24
N GLN A 500 22.20 -17.97 4.32
CA GLN A 500 23.61 -17.80 3.95
C GLN A 500 23.80 -16.58 3.03
#